data_0b8fd1ff33743a8c9f3b922679d8af7f
#
_entry.id   0b8fd1ff33743a8c9f3b922679d8af7f
#
_cell.length_a   1.000
_cell.length_b   1.000
_cell.length_c   1.000
_cell.angle_alpha   90.00
_cell.angle_beta   90.00
_cell.angle_gamma   90.00
#
_symmetry.space_group_name_H-M   'P 1'
#
loop_
_entity.id
_entity.type
_entity.pdbx_description
1 polymer ?
#
loop_
_entity_poly.entity_id
_entity_poly.type
_entity_poly.pdbx_seq_one_letter_code
_entity_poly.pdbx_strand_id
1 'polypeptide(L)'
;MAIRFGTVTPMLPAGPCLLEALDFYIHGMGFRAIWQEGDMAGIERDGVAFHLVRNSEKTWADNASFSIGVNGLDALYVEYGSLPAKLGPLEMKSWGRREFHLIAPSGVCFQFYELG
;
A
#
# COMPACT_ATOMS: atom_id res chain seq x y z
N MET A 1 17.73 7.23 -30.77
CA MET A 1 16.95 7.52 -29.55
C MET A 1 17.28 6.50 -28.48
N ALA A 2 17.62 6.95 -27.30
CA ALA A 2 17.84 6.07 -26.16
C ALA A 2 16.49 5.71 -25.51
N ILE A 3 16.31 4.42 -25.21
CA ILE A 3 15.13 3.95 -24.50
C ILE A 3 15.37 4.10 -23.01
N ARG A 4 14.35 4.56 -22.30
CA ARG A 4 14.43 4.77 -20.86
C ARG A 4 13.10 4.42 -20.22
N PHE A 5 13.15 3.56 -19.20
CA PHE A 5 11.95 3.22 -18.45
C PHE A 5 11.57 4.38 -17.52
N GLY A 6 10.29 4.58 -17.35
CA GLY A 6 9.76 5.47 -16.33
C GLY A 6 9.49 4.71 -15.04
N THR A 7 8.33 4.97 -14.45
CA THR A 7 7.92 4.32 -13.21
C THR A 7 7.09 3.07 -13.48
N VAL A 8 7.00 2.21 -12.51
CA VAL A 8 6.07 1.08 -12.49
C VAL A 8 4.87 1.46 -11.63
N THR A 9 3.67 1.16 -12.08
CA THR A 9 2.46 1.36 -11.28
C THR A 9 1.77 0.01 -11.10
N PRO A 10 1.99 -0.64 -9.96
CA PRO A 10 1.34 -1.92 -9.69
C PRO A 10 -0.17 -1.79 -9.56
N MET A 11 -0.90 -2.83 -9.95
CA MET A 11 -2.33 -2.93 -9.74
C MET A 11 -2.61 -3.88 -8.60
N LEU A 12 -3.51 -3.50 -7.70
CA LEU A 12 -3.88 -4.36 -6.58
C LEU A 12 -5.40 -4.46 -6.42
N PRO A 13 -5.88 -5.58 -5.84
CA PRO A 13 -7.30 -5.79 -5.64
C PRO A 13 -7.80 -4.93 -4.48
N ALA A 14 -8.90 -4.22 -4.73
CA ALA A 14 -9.48 -3.31 -3.74
C ALA A 14 -10.54 -3.99 -2.85
N GLY A 15 -10.88 -5.23 -3.13
CA GLY A 15 -11.99 -5.89 -2.45
C GLY A 15 -13.32 -5.62 -3.15
N PRO A 16 -14.46 -5.88 -2.48
CA PRO A 16 -15.77 -5.80 -3.12
C PRO A 16 -16.30 -4.39 -3.34
N CYS A 17 -15.75 -3.40 -2.64
CA CYS A 17 -16.23 -2.02 -2.70
C CYS A 17 -15.07 -1.04 -2.91
N LEU A 18 -14.99 -0.47 -4.12
CA LEU A 18 -13.91 0.46 -4.45
C LEU A 18 -13.93 1.71 -3.55
N LEU A 19 -15.11 2.22 -3.21
CA LEU A 19 -15.21 3.42 -2.38
C LEU A 19 -14.72 3.18 -0.95
N GLU A 20 -14.97 2.01 -0.38
CA GLU A 20 -14.44 1.66 0.93
C GLU A 20 -12.91 1.54 0.90
N ALA A 21 -12.38 0.95 -0.17
CA ALA A 21 -10.94 0.85 -0.36
C ALA A 21 -10.31 2.24 -0.49
N LEU A 22 -10.91 3.12 -1.28
CA LEU A 22 -10.42 4.49 -1.43
C LEU A 22 -10.44 5.23 -0.09
N ASP A 23 -11.48 5.06 0.70
CA ASP A 23 -11.53 5.66 2.03
C ASP A 23 -10.36 5.19 2.89
N PHE A 24 -10.08 3.89 2.89
CA PHE A 24 -8.95 3.34 3.64
C PHE A 24 -7.61 3.91 3.17
N TYR A 25 -7.36 3.89 1.86
CA TYR A 25 -6.06 4.34 1.33
C TYR A 25 -5.88 5.86 1.44
N ILE A 26 -6.94 6.63 1.25
CA ILE A 26 -6.86 8.10 1.29
C ILE A 26 -6.86 8.62 2.72
N HIS A 27 -7.91 8.32 3.48
CA HIS A 27 -8.06 8.85 4.84
C HIS A 27 -7.26 8.06 5.87
N GLY A 28 -7.01 6.78 5.61
CA GLY A 28 -6.21 5.94 6.49
C GLY A 28 -4.72 6.03 6.20
N MET A 29 -4.29 5.66 5.01
CA MET A 29 -2.88 5.55 4.68
C MET A 29 -2.25 6.83 4.12
N GLY A 30 -3.02 7.88 3.89
CA GLY A 30 -2.49 9.15 3.45
C GLY A 30 -2.22 9.27 1.95
N PHE A 31 -2.75 8.37 1.14
CA PHE A 31 -2.71 8.51 -0.31
C PHE A 31 -3.71 9.55 -0.77
N ARG A 32 -3.57 10.02 -2.00
CA ARG A 32 -4.56 10.85 -2.66
C ARG A 32 -5.03 10.16 -3.93
N ALA A 33 -6.28 10.37 -4.31
CA ALA A 33 -6.81 9.85 -5.56
C ALA A 33 -6.31 10.73 -6.71
N ILE A 34 -5.74 10.11 -7.75
CA ILE A 34 -5.27 10.83 -8.94
C ILE A 34 -6.32 10.77 -10.04
N TRP A 35 -7.03 9.65 -10.12
CA TRP A 35 -8.14 9.46 -11.05
C TRP A 35 -9.03 8.33 -10.57
N GLN A 36 -10.26 8.33 -11.05
CA GLN A 36 -11.22 7.26 -10.80
C GLN A 36 -12.10 7.09 -12.02
N GLU A 37 -12.26 5.86 -12.47
CA GLU A 37 -13.10 5.54 -13.63
C GLU A 37 -13.64 4.12 -13.48
N GLY A 38 -14.98 3.98 -13.46
CA GLY A 38 -15.62 2.67 -13.32
C GLY A 38 -15.19 1.98 -12.02
N ASP A 39 -14.70 0.76 -12.16
CA ASP A 39 -14.27 -0.08 -11.05
C ASP A 39 -12.80 0.10 -10.68
N MET A 40 -12.16 1.13 -11.21
CA MET A 40 -10.73 1.36 -11.03
C MET A 40 -10.43 2.77 -10.52
N ALA A 41 -9.29 2.91 -9.85
CA ALA A 41 -8.79 4.21 -9.41
C ALA A 41 -7.26 4.19 -9.36
N GLY A 42 -6.66 5.36 -9.49
CA GLY A 42 -5.24 5.56 -9.25
C GLY A 42 -5.04 6.34 -7.96
N ILE A 43 -4.10 5.89 -7.13
CA ILE A 43 -3.74 6.56 -5.89
C ILE A 43 -2.24 6.81 -5.84
N GLU A 44 -1.83 7.82 -5.06
CA GLU A 44 -0.42 8.18 -4.97
C GLU A 44 -0.13 8.85 -3.61
N ARG A 45 1.04 8.54 -3.05
CA ARG A 45 1.61 9.26 -1.91
C ARG A 45 3.12 9.38 -2.13
N ASP A 46 3.62 10.62 -2.16
CA ASP A 46 5.06 10.92 -2.28
C ASP A 46 5.74 10.19 -3.46
N GLY A 47 5.04 10.07 -4.58
CA GLY A 47 5.57 9.40 -5.77
C GLY A 47 5.34 7.89 -5.80
N VAL A 48 4.86 7.29 -4.72
CA VAL A 48 4.47 5.88 -4.70
C VAL A 48 3.03 5.78 -5.19
N ALA A 49 2.81 5.07 -6.29
CA ALA A 49 1.51 5.00 -6.93
C ALA A 49 1.05 3.56 -7.11
N PHE A 50 -0.26 3.37 -7.00
CA PHE A 50 -0.92 2.09 -7.25
C PHE A 50 -2.20 2.32 -8.04
N HIS A 51 -2.56 1.32 -8.85
CA HIS A 51 -3.91 1.25 -9.41
C HIS A 51 -4.72 0.27 -8.56
N LEU A 52 -5.92 0.68 -8.20
CA LEU A 52 -6.89 -0.17 -7.50
C LEU A 52 -7.93 -0.66 -8.48
N VAL A 53 -8.31 -1.92 -8.37
CA VAL A 53 -9.42 -2.46 -9.14
C VAL A 53 -10.37 -3.19 -8.20
N ARG A 54 -11.69 -2.97 -8.38
CA ARG A 54 -12.69 -3.69 -7.60
C ARG A 54 -12.59 -5.18 -7.95
N ASN A 55 -12.13 -5.96 -7.00
CA ASN A 55 -11.90 -7.39 -7.18
C ASN A 55 -11.77 -8.04 -5.81
N SER A 56 -12.53 -9.10 -5.57
CA SER A 56 -12.56 -9.80 -4.30
C SER A 56 -11.83 -11.13 -4.34
N GLU A 57 -10.95 -11.34 -5.33
CA GLU A 57 -10.20 -12.58 -5.45
C GLU A 57 -9.22 -12.72 -4.30
N LYS A 58 -9.54 -13.61 -3.37
CA LYS A 58 -8.74 -13.78 -2.15
C LYS A 58 -7.32 -14.25 -2.45
N THR A 59 -7.15 -15.13 -3.43
CA THR A 59 -5.83 -15.64 -3.79
C THR A 59 -4.94 -14.50 -4.28
N TRP A 60 -5.48 -13.59 -5.08
CA TRP A 60 -4.72 -12.43 -5.52
C TRP A 60 -4.34 -11.53 -4.34
N ALA A 61 -5.32 -11.17 -3.51
CA ALA A 61 -5.07 -10.31 -2.35
C ALA A 61 -4.04 -10.92 -1.40
N ASP A 62 -4.17 -12.20 -1.08
CA ASP A 62 -3.29 -12.88 -0.14
C ASP A 62 -1.85 -13.01 -0.67
N ASN A 63 -1.65 -12.93 -1.98
CA ASN A 63 -0.34 -13.01 -2.61
C ASN A 63 0.20 -11.66 -3.08
N ALA A 64 -0.55 -10.58 -2.88
CA ALA A 64 -0.11 -9.24 -3.23
C ALA A 64 0.69 -8.64 -2.06
N SER A 65 1.97 -8.35 -2.31
CA SER A 65 2.87 -7.85 -1.28
C SER A 65 3.80 -6.80 -1.88
N PHE A 66 3.97 -5.69 -1.17
CA PHE A 66 4.78 -4.57 -1.65
C PHE A 66 5.69 -4.05 -0.56
N SER A 67 6.97 -3.91 -0.88
CA SER A 67 7.96 -3.30 0.02
C SER A 67 8.10 -1.83 -0.33
N ILE A 68 7.88 -0.96 0.64
CA ILE A 68 7.96 0.48 0.47
C ILE A 68 8.99 1.05 1.44
N GLY A 69 10.04 1.65 0.90
CA GLY A 69 11.02 2.35 1.71
C GLY A 69 10.50 3.73 2.09
N VAL A 70 10.66 4.11 3.36
CA VAL A 70 10.21 5.40 3.87
C VAL A 70 11.30 6.07 4.70
N ASN A 71 11.28 7.38 4.73
CA ASN A 71 12.04 8.15 5.71
C ASN A 71 11.09 8.46 6.85
N GLY A 72 11.45 8.08 8.08
CA GLY A 72 10.60 8.29 9.25
C GLY A 72 9.71 7.10 9.56
N LEU A 73 10.27 5.90 9.56
CA LEU A 73 9.54 4.67 9.81
C LEU A 73 8.80 4.68 11.16
N ASP A 74 9.44 5.19 12.22
CA ASP A 74 8.80 5.26 13.54
C ASP A 74 7.58 6.18 13.53
N ALA A 75 7.68 7.32 12.85
CA ALA A 75 6.55 8.25 12.73
C ALA A 75 5.41 7.63 11.93
N LEU A 76 5.73 6.91 10.86
CA LEU A 76 4.71 6.23 10.06
C LEU A 76 4.01 5.14 10.87
N TYR A 77 4.76 4.39 11.67
CA TYR A 77 4.19 3.35 12.53
C TYR A 77 3.15 3.95 13.50
N VAL A 78 3.47 5.11 14.08
CA VAL A 78 2.53 5.83 14.95
C VAL A 78 1.32 6.30 14.15
N GLU A 79 1.54 6.87 12.96
CA GLU A 79 0.45 7.35 12.10
C GLU A 79 -0.54 6.23 11.77
N TYR A 80 -0.05 5.01 11.53
CA TYR A 80 -0.87 3.88 11.15
C TYR A 80 -1.43 3.06 12.31
N GLY A 81 -1.09 3.42 13.53
CA GLY A 81 -1.45 2.64 14.72
C GLY A 81 -2.94 2.51 15.01
N SER A 82 -3.75 3.40 14.47
CA SER A 82 -5.22 3.39 14.69
C SER A 82 -6.03 2.94 13.49
N LEU A 83 -5.38 2.46 12.43
CA LEU A 83 -6.09 2.04 11.22
C LEU A 83 -6.87 0.74 11.43
N PRO A 84 -8.03 0.58 10.75
CA PRO A 84 -8.77 -0.68 10.75
C PRO A 84 -8.07 -1.72 9.85
N ALA A 85 -6.87 -2.10 10.24
CA ALA A 85 -6.01 -3.01 9.48
C ALA A 85 -5.16 -3.81 10.48
N LYS A 86 -4.57 -4.90 10.01
CA LYS A 86 -3.66 -5.69 10.83
C LYS A 86 -2.27 -5.08 10.75
N LEU A 87 -1.83 -4.49 11.85
CA LEU A 87 -0.50 -3.88 11.96
C LEU A 87 0.40 -4.80 12.77
N GLY A 88 1.47 -5.30 12.14
CA GLY A 88 2.48 -6.09 12.82
C GLY A 88 3.45 -5.23 13.62
N PRO A 89 4.33 -5.85 14.41
CA PRO A 89 5.27 -5.09 15.23
C PRO A 89 6.36 -4.44 14.38
N LEU A 90 6.83 -3.27 14.82
CA LEU A 90 7.98 -2.61 14.25
C LEU A 90 9.23 -3.22 14.91
N GLU A 91 9.97 -4.02 14.15
CA GLU A 91 11.10 -4.78 14.68
C GLU A 91 12.13 -5.09 13.61
N MET A 92 13.33 -5.49 14.04
CA MET A 92 14.35 -6.02 13.15
C MET A 92 13.94 -7.42 12.72
N LYS A 93 13.83 -7.64 11.42
CA LYS A 93 13.46 -8.94 10.86
C LYS A 93 14.69 -9.82 10.68
N SER A 94 14.46 -11.13 10.54
CA SER A 94 15.53 -12.12 10.38
C SER A 94 16.42 -11.87 9.17
N TRP A 95 15.90 -11.17 8.15
CA TRP A 95 16.67 -10.82 6.94
C TRP A 95 17.46 -9.51 7.10
N GLY A 96 17.54 -8.96 8.32
CA GLY A 96 18.43 -7.85 8.62
C GLY A 96 17.88 -6.46 8.36
N ARG A 97 16.59 -6.32 8.12
CA ARG A 97 15.96 -5.03 7.85
C ARG A 97 14.90 -4.72 8.91
N ARG A 98 14.96 -3.50 9.46
CA ARG A 98 13.95 -3.05 10.41
C ARG A 98 12.72 -2.60 9.64
N GLU A 99 11.58 -3.23 9.92
CA GLU A 99 10.34 -2.97 9.19
C GLU A 99 9.10 -3.35 9.99
N PHE A 100 7.94 -2.88 9.53
CA PHE A 100 6.66 -3.38 9.99
C PHE A 100 5.78 -3.71 8.78
N HIS A 101 4.82 -4.60 9.00
CA HIS A 101 3.88 -5.03 7.98
C HIS A 101 2.48 -4.53 8.30
N LEU A 102 1.76 -4.10 7.28
CA LEU A 102 0.37 -3.69 7.38
C LEU A 102 -0.43 -4.51 6.37
N ILE A 103 -1.45 -5.21 6.84
CA ILE A 103 -2.36 -5.95 5.98
C ILE A 103 -3.65 -5.15 5.88
N ALA A 104 -3.93 -4.64 4.68
CA ALA A 104 -5.13 -3.85 4.40
C ALA A 104 -6.39 -4.72 4.53
N PRO A 105 -7.58 -4.11 4.68
CA PRO A 105 -8.82 -4.88 4.77
C PRO A 105 -9.05 -5.84 3.61
N SER A 106 -8.56 -5.52 2.42
CA SER A 106 -8.67 -6.41 1.25
C SER A 106 -7.74 -7.63 1.30
N GLY A 107 -6.74 -7.64 2.20
CA GLY A 107 -5.76 -8.70 2.31
C GLY A 107 -4.38 -8.37 1.77
N VAL A 108 -4.22 -7.27 1.06
CA VAL A 108 -2.94 -6.85 0.48
C VAL A 108 -1.96 -6.49 1.61
N CYS A 109 -0.72 -6.98 1.50
CA CYS A 109 0.31 -6.74 2.48
C CYS A 109 1.27 -5.64 2.03
N PHE A 110 1.49 -4.65 2.89
CA PHE A 110 2.51 -3.62 2.69
C PHE A 110 3.60 -3.80 3.74
N GLN A 111 4.86 -3.78 3.30
CA GLN A 111 6.02 -3.92 4.17
C GLN A 111 6.78 -2.60 4.12
N PHE A 112 6.80 -1.87 5.22
CA PHE A 112 7.46 -0.57 5.30
C PHE A 112 8.82 -0.71 6.01
N TYR A 113 9.87 -0.14 5.41
CA TYR A 113 11.20 -0.19 5.98
C TYR A 113 11.86 1.19 5.91
N GLU A 114 12.83 1.45 6.80
CA GLU A 114 13.54 2.73 6.83
C GLU A 114 14.54 2.83 5.68
N LEU A 115 14.47 3.94 4.93
CA LEU A 115 15.47 4.26 3.92
C LEU A 115 16.74 4.81 4.59
N GLY A 116 17.88 4.37 4.13
CA GLY A 116 19.15 4.82 4.63
C GLY A 116 19.56 4.18 5.92
#